data_cfd17a5085801ae7d1dfead7f421e545
#
_entry.id   cfd17a5085801ae7d1dfead7f421e545
#
_cell.length_a   1.000
_cell.length_b   1.000
_cell.length_c   1.000
_cell.angle_alpha   90.00
_cell.angle_beta   90.00
_cell.angle_gamma   90.00
#
_symmetry.space_group_name_H-M   'P 1'
#
loop_
_entity.id
_entity.type
_entity.pdbx_description
1 polymer ?
#
loop_
_entity_poly.entity_id
_entity_poly.type
_entity_poly.pdbx_seq_one_letter_code
_entity_poly.pdbx_strand_id
1 'polypeptide(L)'
;MTAKKIVKLSNILCIISVIALCYWVFTFIIINVFSLKVFRKNLTEIFYLSILGILALMFGALITNVMFNLTRIAEKHNNDTIDLKQTNSKILLICFVTLFPIITIILFSGDYMTANKKERMLLRSAESIIGSNKNVIDEIVNYEFTKEWIDNTSSKLKLLSKLDRNYKNISILVGDVIDNVPVFLMFDRYYYATKDNKHELDKVDFVFQSDIKQREYLEKVFQNNFLEKNFSAYGGNYEMFYPIKHNGKIIIFYFQDKQQYGKIGS
;
A
#
# COMPACT_ATOMS: atom_id res chain seq x y z
N MET A 1 -36.55 31.15 -11.70
CA MET A 1 -35.71 30.38 -12.63
C MET A 1 -36.63 29.79 -13.70
N THR A 2 -36.37 30.01 -14.99
CA THR A 2 -37.26 29.52 -16.05
C THR A 2 -37.10 28.01 -16.23
N ALA A 3 -38.20 27.28 -16.52
CA ALA A 3 -38.24 25.82 -16.73
C ALA A 3 -37.13 25.35 -17.72
N LYS A 4 -36.87 26.14 -18.77
CA LYS A 4 -35.82 25.88 -19.77
C LYS A 4 -34.41 25.85 -19.15
N LYS A 5 -34.12 26.72 -18.15
CA LYS A 5 -32.81 26.69 -17.45
C LYS A 5 -32.65 25.49 -16.55
N ILE A 6 -33.73 25.06 -15.91
CA ILE A 6 -33.73 23.88 -15.02
C ILE A 6 -33.49 22.60 -15.82
N VAL A 7 -34.17 22.40 -16.96
CA VAL A 7 -33.96 21.24 -17.84
C VAL A 7 -32.51 21.19 -18.37
N LYS A 8 -31.96 22.35 -18.77
CA LYS A 8 -30.57 22.42 -19.22
C LYS A 8 -29.58 22.04 -18.11
N LEU A 9 -29.81 22.55 -16.89
CA LEU A 9 -28.98 22.22 -15.73
C LEU A 9 -29.09 20.74 -15.37
N SER A 10 -30.29 20.19 -15.37
CA SER A 10 -30.53 18.76 -15.09
C SER A 10 -29.83 17.86 -16.10
N ASN A 11 -29.90 18.19 -17.41
CA ASN A 11 -29.18 17.44 -18.42
C ASN A 11 -27.66 17.47 -18.23
N ILE A 12 -27.10 18.64 -17.89
CA ILE A 12 -25.67 18.79 -17.62
C ILE A 12 -25.27 17.96 -16.39
N LEU A 13 -26.05 18.04 -15.30
CA LEU A 13 -25.80 17.24 -14.09
C LEU A 13 -25.87 15.74 -14.37
N CYS A 14 -26.84 15.28 -15.16
CA CYS A 14 -26.96 13.90 -15.53
C CYS A 14 -25.71 13.41 -16.31
N ILE A 15 -25.25 14.18 -17.30
CA ILE A 15 -24.06 13.84 -18.08
C ILE A 15 -22.80 13.83 -17.18
N ILE A 16 -22.64 14.83 -16.32
CA ILE A 16 -21.50 14.91 -15.38
C ILE A 16 -21.51 13.70 -14.44
N SER A 17 -22.68 13.32 -13.90
CA SER A 17 -22.81 12.16 -13.01
C SER A 17 -22.43 10.85 -13.69
N VAL A 18 -22.88 10.64 -14.93
CA VAL A 18 -22.49 9.45 -15.72
C VAL A 18 -21.00 9.42 -15.98
N ILE A 19 -20.40 10.55 -16.38
CA ILE A 19 -18.96 10.68 -16.61
C ILE A 19 -18.19 10.41 -15.33
N ALA A 20 -18.60 11.00 -14.20
CA ALA A 20 -17.97 10.80 -12.90
C ALA A 20 -18.04 9.33 -12.47
N LEU A 21 -19.17 8.66 -12.69
CA LEU A 21 -19.32 7.25 -12.39
C LEU A 21 -18.37 6.37 -13.23
N CYS A 22 -18.26 6.64 -14.54
CA CYS A 22 -17.33 5.93 -15.41
C CYS A 22 -15.88 6.09 -14.93
N TYR A 23 -15.45 7.29 -14.54
CA TYR A 23 -14.10 7.51 -14.01
C TYR A 23 -13.88 6.84 -12.66
N TRP A 24 -14.89 6.82 -11.79
CA TRP A 24 -14.81 6.11 -10.52
C TRP A 24 -14.64 4.61 -10.71
N VAL A 25 -15.46 3.99 -11.58
CA VAL A 25 -15.35 2.56 -11.90
C VAL A 25 -13.97 2.25 -12.51
N PHE A 26 -13.51 3.08 -13.43
CA PHE A 26 -12.19 2.94 -14.03
C PHE A 26 -11.07 3.03 -12.98
N THR A 27 -11.09 4.04 -12.13
CA THR A 27 -10.12 4.23 -11.03
C THR A 27 -10.10 3.01 -10.12
N PHE A 28 -11.27 2.50 -9.77
CA PHE A 28 -11.41 1.29 -8.97
C PHE A 28 -10.78 0.06 -9.63
N ILE A 29 -11.05 -0.16 -10.93
CA ILE A 29 -10.47 -1.29 -11.68
C ILE A 29 -8.94 -1.19 -11.68
N ILE A 30 -8.38 -0.04 -12.01
CA ILE A 30 -6.92 0.17 -12.04
C ILE A 30 -6.29 -0.09 -10.68
N ILE A 31 -6.86 0.44 -9.60
CA ILE A 31 -6.33 0.24 -8.23
C ILE A 31 -6.36 -1.25 -7.85
N ASN A 32 -7.44 -1.97 -8.16
CA ASN A 32 -7.55 -3.39 -7.83
C ASN A 32 -6.66 -4.28 -8.69
N VAL A 33 -6.66 -4.09 -10.01
CA VAL A 33 -5.88 -4.92 -10.95
C VAL A 33 -4.38 -4.77 -10.69
N PHE A 34 -3.91 -3.55 -10.48
CA PHE A 34 -2.49 -3.26 -10.26
C PHE A 34 -2.10 -3.20 -8.78
N SER A 35 -3.04 -3.45 -7.86
CA SER A 35 -2.81 -3.39 -6.40
C SER A 35 -2.15 -2.09 -5.94
N LEU A 36 -2.54 -0.95 -6.52
CA LEU A 36 -1.96 0.35 -6.24
C LEU A 36 -2.27 0.83 -4.82
N LYS A 37 -1.28 1.45 -4.16
CA LYS A 37 -1.32 1.86 -2.74
C LYS A 37 -1.64 3.35 -2.60
N VAL A 38 -2.71 3.80 -3.24
CA VAL A 38 -3.06 5.22 -3.29
C VAL A 38 -3.95 5.64 -2.12
N PHE A 39 -4.86 4.77 -1.67
CA PHE A 39 -5.82 5.08 -0.63
C PHE A 39 -5.51 4.37 0.69
N ARG A 40 -5.59 5.08 1.81
CA ARG A 40 -5.57 4.48 3.16
C ARG A 40 -6.92 3.82 3.47
N LYS A 41 -6.92 2.84 4.37
CA LYS A 41 -8.13 2.08 4.76
C LYS A 41 -9.33 2.97 5.11
N ASN A 42 -9.11 4.08 5.80
CA ASN A 42 -10.17 5.00 6.21
C ASN A 42 -10.80 5.80 5.05
N LEU A 43 -10.20 5.79 3.86
CA LEU A 43 -10.75 6.44 2.68
C LEU A 43 -11.72 5.53 1.91
N THR A 44 -11.79 4.24 2.23
CA THR A 44 -12.69 3.29 1.56
C THR A 44 -14.16 3.65 1.80
N GLU A 45 -14.51 4.07 3.03
CA GLU A 45 -15.86 4.52 3.37
C GLU A 45 -16.27 5.79 2.60
N ILE A 46 -15.35 6.75 2.51
CA ILE A 46 -15.55 7.98 1.74
C ILE A 46 -15.73 7.66 0.25
N PHE A 47 -15.02 6.65 -0.24
CA PHE A 47 -15.14 6.17 -1.61
C PHE A 47 -16.54 5.60 -1.89
N TYR A 48 -17.07 4.73 -1.03
CA TYR A 48 -18.43 4.22 -1.15
C TYR A 48 -19.49 5.33 -1.06
N LEU A 49 -19.34 6.25 -0.11
CA LEU A 49 -20.23 7.39 0.02
C LEU A 49 -20.22 8.29 -1.21
N SER A 50 -19.05 8.47 -1.86
CA SER A 50 -18.95 9.25 -3.09
C SER A 50 -19.67 8.59 -4.27
N ILE A 51 -19.58 7.26 -4.41
CA ILE A 51 -20.35 6.53 -5.43
C ILE A 51 -21.84 6.68 -5.17
N LEU A 52 -22.31 6.50 -3.94
CA LEU A 52 -23.71 6.69 -3.55
C LEU A 52 -24.16 8.13 -3.85
N GLY A 53 -23.32 9.13 -3.54
CA GLY A 53 -23.59 10.53 -3.84
C GLY A 53 -23.74 10.80 -5.34
N ILE A 54 -22.85 10.24 -6.16
CA ILE A 54 -22.91 10.35 -7.63
C ILE A 54 -24.20 9.70 -8.17
N LEU A 55 -24.56 8.50 -7.67
CA LEU A 55 -25.78 7.81 -8.05
C LEU A 55 -27.03 8.61 -7.65
N ALA A 56 -27.06 9.16 -6.42
CA ALA A 56 -28.17 10.00 -5.96
C ALA A 56 -28.35 11.25 -6.83
N LEU A 57 -27.23 11.94 -7.17
CA LEU A 57 -27.25 13.08 -8.09
C LEU A 57 -27.75 12.70 -9.48
N MET A 58 -27.32 11.54 -9.99
CA MET A 58 -27.76 11.03 -11.30
C MET A 58 -29.26 10.76 -11.32
N PHE A 59 -29.79 10.07 -10.29
CA PHE A 59 -31.22 9.80 -10.17
C PHE A 59 -32.04 11.07 -10.00
N GLY A 60 -31.59 11.98 -9.13
CA GLY A 60 -32.23 13.28 -8.94
C GLY A 60 -32.28 14.11 -10.23
N ALA A 61 -31.17 14.16 -10.98
CA ALA A 61 -31.10 14.84 -12.26
C ALA A 61 -32.00 14.20 -13.32
N LEU A 62 -32.07 12.84 -13.34
CA LEU A 62 -32.90 12.09 -14.28
C LEU A 62 -34.40 12.35 -14.03
N ILE A 63 -34.83 12.26 -12.77
CA ILE A 63 -36.21 12.54 -12.36
C ILE A 63 -36.60 13.97 -12.71
N THR A 64 -35.73 14.93 -12.38
CA THR A 64 -35.95 16.35 -12.69
C THR A 64 -36.07 16.57 -14.20
N ASN A 65 -35.18 15.92 -14.97
CA ASN A 65 -35.21 15.99 -16.43
C ASN A 65 -36.51 15.46 -17.01
N VAL A 66 -36.95 14.28 -16.55
CA VAL A 66 -38.20 13.68 -17.01
C VAL A 66 -39.39 14.58 -16.70
N MET A 67 -39.51 15.06 -15.44
CA MET A 67 -40.61 15.94 -15.02
C MET A 67 -40.67 17.22 -15.87
N PHE A 68 -39.53 17.91 -16.05
CA PHE A 68 -39.52 19.15 -16.84
C PHE A 68 -39.70 18.93 -18.35
N ASN A 69 -39.26 17.78 -18.88
CA ASN A 69 -39.54 17.45 -20.27
C ASN A 69 -41.01 17.14 -20.50
N LEU A 70 -41.67 16.44 -19.57
CA LEU A 70 -43.11 16.22 -19.62
C LEU A 70 -43.88 17.54 -19.59
N THR A 71 -43.50 18.46 -18.69
CA THR A 71 -44.08 19.82 -18.62
C THR A 71 -43.92 20.58 -19.93
N ARG A 72 -42.70 20.50 -20.55
CA ARG A 72 -42.43 21.13 -21.84
C ARG A 72 -43.20 20.53 -23.01
N ILE A 73 -43.47 19.21 -22.98
CA ILE A 73 -44.32 18.55 -23.98
C ILE A 73 -45.74 19.05 -23.86
N ALA A 74 -46.23 19.19 -22.63
CA ALA A 74 -47.55 19.77 -22.35
C ALA A 74 -47.64 21.23 -22.81
N GLU A 75 -46.59 22.06 -22.55
CA GLU A 75 -46.51 23.45 -23.01
C GLU A 75 -46.36 23.56 -24.53
N LYS A 76 -45.67 22.62 -25.19
CA LYS A 76 -45.47 22.62 -26.66
C LYS A 76 -46.75 22.34 -27.41
N HIS A 77 -47.67 21.63 -26.80
CA HIS A 77 -49.00 21.49 -27.38
C HIS A 77 -49.69 22.84 -27.53
N ASN A 78 -49.17 23.91 -26.86
CA ASN A 78 -49.61 25.28 -26.91
C ASN A 78 -48.70 26.24 -27.75
N ASN A 79 -47.98 25.76 -28.79
CA ASN A 79 -47.29 26.59 -29.83
C ASN A 79 -45.99 27.33 -29.42
N ASP A 80 -45.03 26.73 -28.71
CA ASP A 80 -43.71 27.34 -28.49
C ASP A 80 -42.59 26.73 -29.36
N THR A 81 -41.79 27.57 -30.04
CA THR A 81 -40.64 27.17 -30.87
C THR A 81 -39.40 26.89 -30.02
N ILE A 82 -38.71 25.74 -30.31
CA ILE A 82 -37.53 25.29 -29.58
C ILE A 82 -36.28 25.45 -30.45
N ASP A 83 -35.36 26.34 -30.06
CA ASP A 83 -34.00 26.46 -30.60
C ASP A 83 -33.07 25.43 -29.91
N LEU A 84 -32.70 24.40 -30.63
CA LEU A 84 -31.67 23.45 -30.20
C LEU A 84 -30.29 23.91 -30.66
N LYS A 85 -29.54 24.53 -29.77
CA LYS A 85 -28.14 24.86 -30.02
C LYS A 85 -27.32 23.59 -29.95
N GLN A 86 -26.76 23.19 -31.09
CA GLN A 86 -25.93 21.98 -31.26
C GLN A 86 -24.61 22.18 -30.51
N THR A 87 -24.38 21.45 -29.44
CA THR A 87 -23.10 21.45 -28.70
C THR A 87 -22.11 20.56 -29.43
N ASN A 88 -20.87 21.03 -29.64
CA ASN A 88 -19.81 20.24 -30.30
C ASN A 88 -19.49 18.97 -29.50
N SER A 89 -20.21 17.90 -29.75
CA SER A 89 -20.09 16.61 -29.08
C SER A 89 -18.70 15.97 -29.26
N LYS A 90 -17.99 16.29 -30.35
CA LYS A 90 -16.66 15.75 -30.65
C LYS A 90 -15.60 16.18 -29.62
N ILE A 91 -15.62 17.47 -29.21
CA ILE A 91 -14.67 17.99 -28.22
C ILE A 91 -14.93 17.33 -26.86
N LEU A 92 -16.19 17.14 -26.49
CA LEU A 92 -16.59 16.53 -25.23
C LEU A 92 -16.14 15.06 -25.17
N LEU A 93 -16.27 14.33 -26.29
CA LEU A 93 -15.79 12.94 -26.41
C LEU A 93 -14.26 12.85 -26.30
N ILE A 94 -13.53 13.76 -26.97
CA ILE A 94 -12.06 13.80 -26.88
C ILE A 94 -11.62 14.08 -25.44
N CYS A 95 -12.19 15.08 -24.76
CA CYS A 95 -11.90 15.37 -23.36
C CYS A 95 -12.21 14.16 -22.45
N PHE A 96 -13.32 13.46 -22.69
CA PHE A 96 -13.68 12.26 -21.96
C PHE A 96 -12.63 11.16 -22.11
N VAL A 97 -12.21 10.86 -23.34
CA VAL A 97 -11.24 9.81 -23.63
C VAL A 97 -9.84 10.16 -23.08
N THR A 98 -9.41 11.42 -23.17
CA THR A 98 -8.07 11.84 -22.72
C THR A 98 -7.92 11.84 -21.19
N LEU A 99 -8.99 11.89 -20.42
CA LEU A 99 -8.93 11.82 -18.96
C LEU A 99 -8.50 10.44 -18.44
N PHE A 100 -8.80 9.35 -19.13
CA PHE A 100 -8.42 8.00 -18.69
C PHE A 100 -6.90 7.80 -18.56
N PRO A 101 -6.07 8.11 -19.58
CA PRO A 101 -4.62 7.99 -19.44
C PRO A 101 -4.06 8.97 -18.40
N ILE A 102 -4.63 10.16 -18.24
CA ILE A 102 -4.20 11.12 -17.22
C ILE A 102 -4.43 10.56 -15.81
N ILE A 103 -5.62 10.00 -15.54
CA ILE A 103 -5.93 9.36 -14.26
C ILE A 103 -4.96 8.21 -14.00
N THR A 104 -4.69 7.37 -15.02
CA THR A 104 -3.75 6.25 -14.90
C THR A 104 -2.37 6.75 -14.49
N ILE A 105 -1.82 7.76 -15.16
CA ILE A 105 -0.52 8.34 -14.83
C ILE A 105 -0.49 8.88 -13.39
N ILE A 106 -1.53 9.59 -12.96
CA ILE A 106 -1.64 10.12 -11.60
C ILE A 106 -1.64 9.00 -10.56
N LEU A 107 -2.39 7.91 -10.79
CA LEU A 107 -2.47 6.78 -9.87
C LEU A 107 -1.12 6.06 -9.74
N PHE A 108 -0.45 5.73 -10.84
CA PHE A 108 0.87 5.10 -10.80
C PHE A 108 1.93 6.02 -10.20
N SER A 109 1.90 7.32 -10.51
CA SER A 109 2.80 8.29 -9.88
C SER A 109 2.57 8.38 -8.37
N GLY A 110 1.32 8.33 -7.90
CA GLY A 110 0.96 8.31 -6.48
C GLY A 110 1.49 7.08 -5.77
N ASP A 111 1.37 5.89 -6.38
CA ASP A 111 1.91 4.63 -5.83
C ASP A 111 3.44 4.69 -5.72
N TYR A 112 4.12 5.11 -6.78
CA TYR A 112 5.58 5.29 -6.79
C TYR A 112 6.06 6.29 -5.73
N MET A 113 5.41 7.45 -5.61
CA MET A 113 5.73 8.44 -4.58
C MET A 113 5.51 7.89 -3.17
N THR A 114 4.47 7.09 -2.96
CA THR A 114 4.18 6.44 -1.67
C THR A 114 5.27 5.45 -1.30
N ALA A 115 5.69 4.58 -2.24
CA ALA A 115 6.77 3.63 -2.04
C ALA A 115 8.09 4.34 -1.68
N ASN A 116 8.50 5.34 -2.46
CA ASN A 116 9.74 6.10 -2.21
C ASN A 116 9.72 6.88 -0.88
N LYS A 117 8.56 7.41 -0.50
CA LYS A 117 8.41 8.08 0.80
C LYS A 117 8.56 7.08 1.94
N LYS A 118 7.99 5.89 1.79
CA LYS A 118 8.11 4.81 2.77
C LYS A 118 9.55 4.32 2.89
N GLU A 119 10.21 4.05 1.79
CA GLU A 119 11.63 3.66 1.77
C GLU A 119 12.50 4.64 2.57
N ARG A 120 12.42 5.93 2.22
CA ARG A 120 13.19 6.97 2.93
C ARG A 120 12.86 7.06 4.41
N MET A 121 11.59 6.90 4.78
CA MET A 121 11.16 6.93 6.17
C MET A 121 11.70 5.71 6.93
N LEU A 122 11.57 4.51 6.36
CA LEU A 122 12.06 3.27 6.94
C LEU A 122 13.58 3.28 7.07
N LEU A 123 14.28 3.77 6.04
CA LEU A 123 15.74 3.88 6.07
C LEU A 123 16.23 4.80 7.20
N ARG A 124 15.64 5.99 7.33
CA ARG A 124 16.00 6.93 8.40
C ARG A 124 15.71 6.36 9.80
N SER A 125 14.58 5.69 9.96
CA SER A 125 14.24 5.01 11.22
C SER A 125 15.23 3.90 11.54
N ALA A 126 15.59 3.06 10.57
CA ALA A 126 16.60 2.00 10.74
C ALA A 126 17.96 2.58 11.15
N GLU A 127 18.42 3.61 10.44
CA GLU A 127 19.68 4.30 10.76
C GLU A 127 19.66 4.92 12.17
N SER A 128 18.55 5.52 12.56
CA SER A 128 18.37 6.08 13.91
C SER A 128 18.40 5.01 14.99
N ILE A 129 17.65 3.92 14.81
CA ILE A 129 17.61 2.80 15.76
C ILE A 129 18.99 2.18 15.94
N ILE A 130 19.65 1.87 14.82
CA ILE A 130 20.96 1.21 14.83
C ILE A 130 22.05 2.16 15.39
N GLY A 131 22.07 3.41 14.90
CA GLY A 131 23.07 4.39 15.32
C GLY A 131 23.00 4.79 16.79
N SER A 132 21.79 4.87 17.34
CA SER A 132 21.58 5.26 18.74
C SER A 132 21.75 4.13 19.76
N ASN A 133 21.78 2.87 19.31
CA ASN A 133 21.78 1.69 20.19
C ASN A 133 22.97 0.76 19.95
N LYS A 134 24.17 1.32 19.67
CA LYS A 134 25.36 0.54 19.31
C LYS A 134 25.66 -0.60 20.29
N ASN A 135 25.61 -0.35 21.60
CA ASN A 135 25.90 -1.38 22.61
C ASN A 135 24.93 -2.57 22.50
N VAL A 136 23.63 -2.31 22.25
CA VAL A 136 22.62 -3.35 22.07
C VAL A 136 22.88 -4.14 20.80
N ILE A 137 23.29 -3.43 19.73
CA ILE A 137 23.63 -4.04 18.44
C ILE A 137 24.86 -4.94 18.57
N ASP A 138 25.91 -4.49 19.26
CA ASP A 138 27.15 -5.25 19.46
C ASP A 138 26.90 -6.57 20.19
N GLU A 139 25.98 -6.59 21.14
CA GLU A 139 25.59 -7.81 21.84
C GLU A 139 24.77 -8.76 20.93
N ILE A 140 23.90 -8.22 20.06
CA ILE A 140 23.12 -9.01 19.10
C ILE A 140 24.04 -9.64 18.03
N VAL A 141 25.07 -8.91 17.56
CA VAL A 141 26.01 -9.38 16.52
C VAL A 141 26.81 -10.58 16.97
N ASN A 142 27.04 -10.74 18.26
CA ASN A 142 27.75 -11.92 18.82
C ASN A 142 26.84 -13.15 18.82
N TYR A 143 26.37 -13.55 17.64
CA TYR A 143 25.49 -14.69 17.44
C TYR A 143 26.08 -15.98 17.97
N GLU A 144 25.28 -16.64 18.79
CA GLU A 144 25.47 -18.00 19.26
C GLU A 144 24.12 -18.71 19.32
N PHE A 145 24.01 -19.91 18.75
CA PHE A 145 22.74 -20.64 18.79
C PHE A 145 22.53 -21.27 20.18
N THR A 146 22.23 -20.43 21.16
CA THR A 146 21.92 -20.82 22.56
C THR A 146 20.61 -20.21 22.98
N LYS A 147 19.93 -20.89 23.92
CA LYS A 147 18.68 -20.38 24.48
C LYS A 147 18.86 -18.99 25.09
N GLU A 148 19.95 -18.77 25.81
CA GLU A 148 20.27 -17.50 26.47
C GLU A 148 20.42 -16.36 25.45
N TRP A 149 21.18 -16.60 24.36
CA TRP A 149 21.33 -15.59 23.32
C TRP A 149 20.01 -15.28 22.61
N ILE A 150 19.18 -16.29 22.33
CA ILE A 150 17.89 -16.13 21.66
C ILE A 150 16.93 -15.31 22.53
N ASP A 151 16.78 -15.64 23.82
CA ASP A 151 15.89 -14.95 24.76
C ASP A 151 16.35 -13.50 24.96
N ASN A 152 17.65 -13.26 25.09
CA ASN A 152 18.24 -11.93 25.22
C ASN A 152 18.01 -11.09 23.94
N THR A 153 18.28 -11.69 22.78
CA THR A 153 18.08 -11.04 21.47
C THR A 153 16.60 -10.69 21.24
N SER A 154 15.67 -11.60 21.52
CA SER A 154 14.23 -11.35 21.40
C SER A 154 13.79 -10.18 22.32
N SER A 155 14.31 -10.14 23.54
CA SER A 155 14.03 -9.04 24.48
C SER A 155 14.54 -7.70 23.98
N LYS A 156 15.74 -7.67 23.38
CA LYS A 156 16.33 -6.48 22.76
C LYS A 156 15.57 -6.03 21.52
N LEU A 157 15.19 -6.96 20.63
CA LEU A 157 14.37 -6.67 19.45
C LEU A 157 13.01 -6.12 19.84
N LYS A 158 12.40 -6.63 20.93
CA LYS A 158 11.17 -6.09 21.51
C LYS A 158 11.34 -4.66 22.00
N LEU A 159 12.47 -4.33 22.63
CA LEU A 159 12.81 -2.97 23.04
C LEU A 159 12.97 -2.06 21.81
N LEU A 160 13.83 -2.46 20.85
CA LEU A 160 14.10 -1.69 19.63
C LEU A 160 12.81 -1.42 18.84
N SER A 161 11.90 -2.39 18.76
CA SER A 161 10.61 -2.24 18.07
C SER A 161 9.64 -1.23 18.73
N LYS A 162 9.89 -0.82 19.97
CA LYS A 162 9.11 0.20 20.67
C LYS A 162 9.69 1.61 20.55
N LEU A 163 10.93 1.73 20.10
CA LEU A 163 11.61 3.02 19.99
C LEU A 163 11.08 3.86 18.82
N ASP A 164 10.57 3.22 17.76
CA ASP A 164 10.03 3.91 16.60
C ASP A 164 8.64 3.38 16.22
N ARG A 165 7.72 4.31 15.93
CA ARG A 165 6.35 3.99 15.49
C ARG A 165 6.28 3.40 14.09
N ASN A 166 7.31 3.62 13.28
CA ASN A 166 7.34 3.20 11.88
C ASN A 166 7.62 1.70 11.72
N TYR A 167 8.20 1.08 12.75
CA TYR A 167 8.49 -0.35 12.75
C TYR A 167 7.73 -1.07 13.84
N LYS A 168 6.79 -1.90 13.40
CA LYS A 168 6.09 -2.82 14.30
C LYS A 168 6.87 -4.10 14.53
N ASN A 169 7.63 -4.54 13.52
CA ASN A 169 8.40 -5.76 13.56
C ASN A 169 9.84 -5.50 13.12
N ILE A 170 10.76 -5.84 14.02
CA ILE A 170 12.19 -5.87 13.77
C ILE A 170 12.63 -7.30 14.06
N SER A 171 13.26 -7.93 13.08
CA SER A 171 13.87 -9.25 13.20
C SER A 171 15.31 -9.17 12.76
N ILE A 172 16.10 -10.17 13.06
CA ILE A 172 17.45 -10.32 12.55
C ILE A 172 17.58 -11.60 11.76
N LEU A 173 18.44 -11.55 10.74
CA LEU A 173 18.81 -12.71 9.95
C LEU A 173 20.32 -12.93 10.13
N VAL A 174 20.66 -14.19 10.33
CA VAL A 174 22.04 -14.68 10.42
C VAL A 174 22.25 -15.83 9.44
N GLY A 175 23.43 -15.92 8.85
CA GLY A 175 23.82 -17.09 8.07
C GLY A 175 24.33 -18.19 9.00
N ASP A 176 23.85 -19.41 8.81
CA ASP A 176 24.25 -20.60 9.56
C ASP A 176 24.26 -21.83 8.66
N VAL A 177 24.60 -22.99 9.21
CA VAL A 177 24.64 -24.27 8.50
C VAL A 177 23.84 -25.31 9.28
N ILE A 178 22.99 -26.08 8.57
CA ILE A 178 22.28 -27.26 9.07
C ILE A 178 22.63 -28.41 8.13
N ASP A 179 23.14 -29.48 8.65
CA ASP A 179 23.52 -30.71 7.89
C ASP A 179 24.37 -30.40 6.63
N ASN A 180 25.35 -29.50 6.77
CA ASN A 180 26.21 -28.99 5.69
C ASN A 180 25.48 -28.16 4.62
N VAL A 181 24.22 -27.79 4.84
CA VAL A 181 23.46 -26.90 3.95
C VAL A 181 23.46 -25.47 4.53
N PRO A 182 23.90 -24.46 3.77
CA PRO A 182 23.83 -23.08 4.22
C PRO A 182 22.37 -22.63 4.30
N VAL A 183 22.01 -22.07 5.45
CA VAL A 183 20.65 -21.60 5.76
C VAL A 183 20.71 -20.19 6.32
N PHE A 184 19.58 -19.48 6.25
CA PHE A 184 19.39 -18.20 6.91
C PHE A 184 18.39 -18.38 8.06
N LEU A 185 18.81 -18.06 9.27
CA LEU A 185 17.98 -18.15 10.47
C LEU A 185 17.44 -16.76 10.81
N MET A 186 16.15 -16.72 11.15
CA MET A 186 15.48 -15.48 11.55
C MET A 186 15.10 -15.54 13.03
N PHE A 187 15.46 -14.49 13.75
CA PHE A 187 15.07 -14.31 15.16
C PHE A 187 14.24 -13.03 15.27
N ASP A 188 13.11 -13.14 15.94
CA ASP A 188 12.18 -12.04 16.13
C ASP A 188 11.85 -11.79 17.61
N ARG A 189 11.05 -10.77 17.87
CA ARG A 189 10.63 -10.39 19.23
C ARG A 189 9.61 -11.32 19.86
N TYR A 190 9.03 -12.25 19.10
CA TYR A 190 7.95 -13.15 19.56
C TYR A 190 8.45 -14.51 19.95
N TYR A 191 9.68 -14.83 19.62
CA TYR A 191 10.25 -16.10 20.04
C TYR A 191 10.48 -16.04 21.55
N TYR A 192 9.55 -16.64 22.27
CA TYR A 192 9.78 -17.07 23.63
C TYR A 192 10.13 -18.55 23.52
N ALA A 193 11.33 -18.92 23.94
CA ALA A 193 11.58 -20.30 24.26
C ALA A 193 10.46 -20.69 25.24
N THR A 194 9.47 -21.41 24.75
CA THR A 194 8.28 -21.77 25.50
C THR A 194 8.74 -22.30 26.85
N LYS A 195 8.12 -21.80 27.94
CA LYS A 195 8.42 -22.23 29.33
C LYS A 195 8.25 -23.73 29.55
N ASP A 196 7.71 -24.43 28.57
CA ASP A 196 7.64 -25.90 28.57
C ASP A 196 8.98 -26.47 28.12
N ASN A 197 9.75 -26.89 29.10
CA ASN A 197 11.06 -27.54 29.01
C ASN A 197 11.10 -28.87 28.21
N LYS A 198 10.25 -29.07 27.20
CA LYS A 198 10.09 -30.38 26.51
C LYS A 198 10.56 -30.38 25.06
N HIS A 199 10.86 -29.25 24.44
CA HIS A 199 11.43 -29.25 23.09
C HIS A 199 12.88 -28.80 23.14
N GLU A 200 13.78 -29.66 22.66
CA GLU A 200 15.15 -29.29 22.33
C GLU A 200 15.11 -28.16 21.30
N LEU A 201 16.04 -27.23 21.47
CA LEU A 201 16.18 -26.06 20.58
C LEU A 201 16.70 -26.57 19.22
N ASP A 202 15.88 -26.47 18.17
CA ASP A 202 16.25 -26.87 16.83
C ASP A 202 16.41 -25.65 15.90
N LYS A 203 17.51 -25.60 15.13
CA LYS A 203 17.76 -24.55 14.13
C LYS A 203 16.71 -24.54 13.03
N VAL A 204 16.10 -25.69 12.73
CA VAL A 204 15.08 -25.82 11.68
C VAL A 204 13.89 -24.92 11.95
N ASP A 205 13.51 -24.71 13.22
CA ASP A 205 12.39 -23.84 13.61
C ASP A 205 12.63 -22.36 13.30
N PHE A 206 13.88 -21.98 13.09
CA PHE A 206 14.28 -20.60 12.82
C PHE A 206 14.58 -20.33 11.34
N VAL A 207 14.45 -21.33 10.46
CA VAL A 207 14.80 -21.16 9.05
C VAL A 207 13.90 -20.11 8.41
N PHE A 208 14.52 -19.07 7.86
CA PHE A 208 13.83 -18.01 7.14
C PHE A 208 13.33 -18.51 5.78
N GLN A 209 12.02 -18.49 5.59
CA GLN A 209 11.40 -18.81 4.31
C GLN A 209 11.52 -17.60 3.38
N SER A 210 12.49 -17.64 2.49
CA SER A 210 12.77 -16.58 1.51
C SER A 210 12.19 -16.92 0.14
N ASP A 211 11.74 -15.91 -0.59
CA ASP A 211 11.54 -16.03 -2.04
C ASP A 211 12.89 -16.07 -2.79
N ILE A 212 12.84 -16.34 -4.10
CA ILE A 212 14.06 -16.48 -4.93
C ILE A 212 14.92 -15.19 -4.88
N LYS A 213 14.31 -14.02 -4.99
CA LYS A 213 15.03 -12.74 -5.00
C LYS A 213 15.64 -12.41 -3.64
N GLN A 214 14.90 -12.69 -2.57
CA GLN A 214 15.39 -12.52 -1.20
C GLN A 214 16.58 -13.46 -0.96
N ARG A 215 16.47 -14.72 -1.40
CA ARG A 215 17.54 -15.70 -1.26
C ARG A 215 18.81 -15.28 -1.98
N GLU A 216 18.72 -14.88 -3.25
CA GLU A 216 19.86 -14.37 -4.02
C GLU A 216 20.51 -13.16 -3.35
N TYR A 217 19.73 -12.25 -2.78
CA TYR A 217 20.25 -11.12 -2.02
C TYR A 217 20.97 -11.56 -0.75
N LEU A 218 20.38 -12.45 0.04
CA LEU A 218 20.96 -12.96 1.28
C LEU A 218 22.29 -13.70 1.01
N GLU A 219 22.34 -14.52 -0.05
CA GLU A 219 23.58 -15.19 -0.48
C GLU A 219 24.69 -14.18 -0.83
N LYS A 220 24.36 -13.10 -1.56
CA LYS A 220 25.32 -12.02 -1.86
C LYS A 220 25.84 -11.34 -0.59
N VAL A 221 24.97 -11.07 0.38
CA VAL A 221 25.36 -10.44 1.63
C VAL A 221 26.29 -11.33 2.43
N PHE A 222 25.92 -12.59 2.67
CA PHE A 222 26.67 -13.47 3.57
C PHE A 222 27.91 -14.07 2.93
N GLN A 223 27.88 -14.36 1.62
CA GLN A 223 29.01 -14.98 0.93
C GLN A 223 29.98 -13.95 0.34
N ASN A 224 29.45 -12.84 -0.22
CA ASN A 224 30.26 -11.86 -0.95
C ASN A 224 30.50 -10.56 -0.17
N ASN A 225 30.08 -10.49 1.11
CA ASN A 225 30.14 -9.26 1.92
C ASN A 225 29.45 -8.04 1.27
N PHE A 226 28.36 -8.25 0.55
CA PHE A 226 27.59 -7.20 -0.08
C PHE A 226 26.71 -6.49 0.97
N LEU A 227 27.08 -5.28 1.38
CA LEU A 227 26.44 -4.56 2.48
C LEU A 227 25.42 -3.51 2.01
N GLU A 228 24.96 -3.56 0.78
CA GLU A 228 23.92 -2.66 0.30
C GLU A 228 22.55 -3.04 0.89
N LYS A 229 21.82 -2.02 1.29
CA LYS A 229 20.47 -2.16 1.82
C LYS A 229 19.51 -2.55 0.71
N ASN A 230 18.56 -3.43 0.99
CA ASN A 230 17.53 -3.82 0.05
C ASN A 230 16.15 -3.45 0.58
N PHE A 231 15.37 -2.74 -0.23
CA PHE A 231 14.00 -2.36 0.09
C PHE A 231 13.03 -3.01 -0.89
N SER A 232 11.96 -3.56 -0.38
CA SER A 232 10.85 -4.13 -1.14
C SER A 232 9.52 -3.56 -0.70
N ALA A 233 8.65 -3.27 -1.66
CA ALA A 233 7.31 -2.76 -1.42
C ALA A 233 6.31 -3.51 -2.29
N TYR A 234 5.56 -4.43 -1.71
CA TYR A 234 4.55 -5.21 -2.43
C TYR A 234 3.28 -5.41 -1.61
N GLY A 235 2.11 -5.17 -2.20
CA GLY A 235 0.81 -5.45 -1.58
C GLY A 235 0.55 -4.78 -0.22
N GLY A 236 1.20 -3.63 0.08
CA GLY A 236 1.12 -2.97 1.38
C GLY A 236 2.13 -3.48 2.41
N ASN A 237 2.90 -4.52 2.09
CA ASN A 237 4.04 -4.94 2.89
C ASN A 237 5.27 -4.16 2.44
N TYR A 238 5.96 -3.60 3.40
CA TYR A 238 7.23 -2.89 3.20
C TYR A 238 8.29 -3.62 3.99
N GLU A 239 9.33 -4.03 3.30
CA GLU A 239 10.41 -4.82 3.85
C GLU A 239 11.74 -4.14 3.57
N MET A 240 12.62 -4.12 4.56
CA MET A 240 13.95 -3.58 4.40
C MET A 240 14.96 -4.52 5.06
N PHE A 241 15.90 -4.99 4.27
CA PHE A 241 17.07 -5.69 4.73
C PHE A 241 18.19 -4.67 4.93
N TYR A 242 18.67 -4.57 6.16
CA TYR A 242 19.75 -3.65 6.55
C TYR A 242 20.95 -4.45 7.06
N PRO A 243 21.92 -4.79 6.21
CA PRO A 243 23.08 -5.54 6.62
C PRO A 243 24.04 -4.68 7.45
N ILE A 244 24.59 -5.27 8.51
CA ILE A 244 25.62 -4.69 9.36
C ILE A 244 26.76 -5.67 9.47
N LYS A 245 27.98 -5.15 9.37
CA LYS A 245 29.21 -5.90 9.63
C LYS A 245 29.89 -5.31 10.87
N HIS A 246 30.08 -6.14 11.88
CA HIS A 246 30.80 -5.77 13.10
C HIS A 246 31.70 -6.93 13.53
N ASN A 247 32.95 -6.66 13.87
CA ASN A 247 33.97 -7.65 14.28
C ASN A 247 34.09 -8.85 13.32
N GLY A 248 33.95 -8.60 12.00
CA GLY A 248 34.04 -9.64 10.97
C GLY A 248 32.77 -10.48 10.78
N LYS A 249 31.78 -10.39 11.68
CA LYS A 249 30.47 -11.06 11.58
C LYS A 249 29.48 -10.16 10.84
N ILE A 250 28.60 -10.78 10.03
CA ILE A 250 27.54 -10.09 9.31
C ILE A 250 26.21 -10.55 9.89
N ILE A 251 25.35 -9.59 10.18
CA ILE A 251 23.94 -9.81 10.46
C ILE A 251 23.10 -8.85 9.64
N ILE A 252 21.86 -9.21 9.38
CA ILE A 252 20.91 -8.35 8.68
C ILE A 252 19.79 -8.02 9.63
N PHE A 253 19.56 -6.73 9.88
CA PHE A 253 18.32 -6.28 10.48
C PHE A 253 17.24 -6.28 9.42
N TYR A 254 16.18 -7.04 9.67
CA TYR A 254 15.02 -7.16 8.80
C TYR A 254 13.87 -6.37 9.40
N PHE A 255 13.57 -5.25 8.76
CA PHE A 255 12.51 -4.35 9.17
C PHE A 255 11.27 -4.59 8.32
N GLN A 256 10.14 -4.74 8.99
CA GLN A 256 8.86 -4.97 8.34
C GLN A 256 7.83 -3.95 8.81
N ASP A 257 7.11 -3.37 7.86
CA ASP A 257 5.89 -2.59 8.11
C ASP A 257 4.77 -3.08 7.18
N LYS A 258 3.64 -3.43 7.78
CA LYS A 258 2.45 -3.83 7.03
C LYS A 258 1.40 -2.74 7.16
N GLN A 259 1.08 -2.10 6.05
CA GLN A 259 -0.01 -1.13 5.97
C GLN A 259 -1.21 -1.73 5.26
N GLN A 260 -2.38 -1.56 5.88
CA GLN A 260 -3.64 -1.88 5.22
C GLN A 260 -4.03 -0.68 4.35
N TYR A 261 -3.99 -0.86 3.04
CA TYR A 261 -4.59 0.06 2.09
C TYR A 261 -6.02 -0.40 1.82
N GLY A 262 -6.95 0.57 1.65
CA GLY A 262 -8.33 0.25 1.35
C GLY A 262 -8.42 -0.54 0.05
N LYS A 263 -8.70 -1.83 0.17
CA LYS A 263 -9.26 -2.63 -0.91
C LYS A 263 -10.76 -2.65 -0.72
N ILE A 264 -11.50 -2.33 -1.77
CA ILE A 264 -12.95 -2.47 -1.75
C ILE A 264 -13.22 -3.97 -1.72
N GLY A 265 -13.80 -4.48 -0.63
CA GLY A 265 -14.17 -5.89 -0.51
C GLY A 265 -13.25 -6.77 0.35
N SER A 266 -12.39 -6.21 1.21
CA SER A 266 -11.66 -7.00 2.24
C SER A 266 -12.13 -6.64 3.64
#